data_edbc03f1ed42cdd64aa51bf6ece42098
#
_entry.id   edbc03f1ed42cdd64aa51bf6ece42098
#
_cell.length_a   1.000
_cell.length_b   1.000
_cell.length_c   1.000
_cell.angle_alpha   90.00
_cell.angle_beta   90.00
_cell.angle_gamma   90.00
#
_symmetry.space_group_name_H-M   'P 1'
#
loop_
_entity.id
_entity.type
_entity.pdbx_description
1 polymer ?
#
loop_
_entity_poly.entity_id
_entity_poly.type
_entity_poly.pdbx_seq_one_letter_code
_entity_poly.pdbx_strand_id
1 'polypeptide(L)'
;MPFTVLRIQKLKSWGDIAGAGKHNQRERETPNADAARTTANQHLVGTPGMDNVATVKQAIGTQRVRKNAVLGVEMLLSASPAYFRPENPGLAGTYDTTRLQNWKEATMGWLNEKYGNRVFSAILHVDEATPHIHALLVPLDDKGKLNCRSLFGGTRHTLSQLQTEYGEAVSSLGIDRGVENSRATHQKVSQFYTLTQGQAAPEIPFAQKFTVPQMPGKVARMSDDSLKEY
;
A
#
# COMPACT_ATOMS: atom_id res chain seq x y z
N MET A 1 1.05 11.06 14.81
CA MET A 1 -0.09 11.17 13.88
C MET A 1 -0.08 9.98 12.93
N PRO A 2 -1.19 9.37 12.62
CA PRO A 2 -1.26 8.29 11.64
C PRO A 2 -1.19 8.84 10.21
N PHE A 3 -0.60 8.05 9.31
CA PHE A 3 -0.41 8.40 7.90
C PHE A 3 -1.06 7.39 6.98
N THR A 4 -1.45 7.84 5.77
CA THR A 4 -1.92 6.95 4.71
C THR A 4 -0.79 6.09 4.15
N VAL A 5 -1.15 4.89 3.72
CA VAL A 5 -0.30 4.01 2.91
C VAL A 5 -1.04 3.72 1.61
N LEU A 6 -0.46 4.15 0.49
CA LEU A 6 -0.93 3.82 -0.85
C LEU A 6 0.27 3.37 -1.69
N ARG A 7 0.17 2.19 -2.25
CA ARG A 7 1.17 1.63 -3.17
C ARG A 7 0.50 1.12 -4.42
N ILE A 8 1.21 1.17 -5.53
CA ILE A 8 0.74 0.71 -6.84
C ILE A 8 1.76 -0.26 -7.41
N GLN A 9 1.26 -1.40 -7.88
CA GLN A 9 2.02 -2.37 -8.66
C GLN A 9 1.38 -2.54 -10.03
N LYS A 10 2.17 -2.38 -11.10
CA LYS A 10 1.73 -2.61 -12.48
C LYS A 10 1.92 -4.07 -12.84
N LEU A 11 0.84 -4.75 -13.20
CA LEU A 11 0.81 -6.17 -13.58
C LEU A 11 0.87 -6.25 -15.11
N LYS A 12 1.97 -6.82 -15.63
CA LYS A 12 2.26 -6.80 -17.08
C LYS A 12 2.09 -8.15 -17.76
N SER A 13 1.93 -9.20 -16.98
CA SER A 13 1.72 -10.56 -17.49
C SER A 13 0.49 -11.20 -16.88
N TRP A 14 -0.04 -12.22 -17.56
CA TRP A 14 -1.12 -13.04 -17.01
C TRP A 14 -0.69 -13.78 -15.73
N GLY A 15 0.60 -14.11 -15.64
CA GLY A 15 1.20 -14.67 -14.42
C GLY A 15 1.17 -13.69 -13.24
N ASP A 16 1.42 -12.38 -13.49
CA ASP A 16 1.32 -11.36 -12.44
C ASP A 16 -0.13 -11.23 -11.94
N ILE A 17 -1.12 -11.22 -12.86
CA ILE A 17 -2.55 -11.16 -12.52
C ILE A 17 -2.95 -12.39 -11.69
N ALA A 18 -2.59 -13.60 -12.15
CA ALA A 18 -2.88 -14.84 -11.42
C ALA A 18 -2.19 -14.86 -10.05
N GLY A 19 -0.93 -14.43 -9.98
CA GLY A 19 -0.15 -14.39 -8.75
C GLY A 19 -0.73 -13.41 -7.71
N ALA A 20 -1.14 -12.21 -8.14
CA ALA A 20 -1.83 -11.25 -7.28
C ALA A 20 -3.18 -11.81 -6.79
N GLY A 21 -3.97 -12.39 -7.68
CA GLY A 21 -5.24 -13.00 -7.31
C GLY A 21 -5.09 -14.10 -6.26
N LYS A 22 -4.19 -15.06 -6.48
CA LYS A 22 -3.92 -16.15 -5.52
C LYS A 22 -3.44 -15.63 -4.16
N HIS A 23 -2.61 -14.60 -4.15
CA HIS A 23 -2.18 -13.99 -2.90
C HIS A 23 -3.36 -13.35 -2.16
N ASN A 24 -4.15 -12.54 -2.86
CA ASN A 24 -5.23 -11.79 -2.25
C ASN A 24 -6.36 -12.70 -1.76
N GLN A 25 -6.61 -13.81 -2.47
CA GLN A 25 -7.62 -14.81 -2.08
C GLN A 25 -7.10 -15.86 -1.08
N ARG A 26 -5.83 -15.78 -0.66
CA ARG A 26 -5.19 -16.76 0.21
C ARG A 26 -5.16 -18.19 -0.38
N GLU A 27 -5.10 -18.28 -1.71
CA GLU A 27 -4.95 -19.56 -2.44
C GLU A 27 -3.50 -20.03 -2.51
N ARG A 28 -2.57 -19.26 -1.97
CA ARG A 28 -1.18 -19.63 -1.76
C ARG A 28 -0.73 -19.29 -0.36
N GLU A 29 0.28 -20.00 0.11
CA GLU A 29 0.91 -19.73 1.39
C GLU A 29 1.39 -18.27 1.48
N THR A 30 1.05 -17.61 2.58
CA THR A 30 1.41 -16.23 2.88
C THR A 30 2.01 -16.19 4.28
N PRO A 31 3.37 -16.24 4.40
CA PRO A 31 4.05 -16.45 5.69
C PRO A 31 3.75 -15.42 6.78
N ASN A 32 3.32 -14.22 6.40
CA ASN A 32 2.97 -13.13 7.31
C ASN A 32 1.47 -13.06 7.65
N ALA A 33 0.65 -13.96 7.11
CA ALA A 33 -0.76 -14.06 7.43
C ALA A 33 -0.99 -15.12 8.53
N ASP A 34 -1.87 -14.80 9.45
CA ASP A 34 -2.33 -15.72 10.49
C ASP A 34 -3.53 -16.52 9.94
N ALA A 35 -3.30 -17.80 9.66
CA ALA A 35 -4.31 -18.69 9.09
C ALA A 35 -5.60 -18.78 9.95
N ALA A 36 -5.49 -18.63 11.28
CA ALA A 36 -6.65 -18.65 12.16
C ALA A 36 -7.57 -17.43 11.97
N ARG A 37 -7.05 -16.32 11.42
CA ARG A 37 -7.79 -15.09 11.18
C ARG A 37 -8.19 -14.89 9.72
N THR A 38 -7.77 -15.76 8.80
CA THR A 38 -8.05 -15.63 7.36
C THR A 38 -9.55 -15.57 7.06
N THR A 39 -10.38 -16.26 7.84
CA THR A 39 -11.84 -16.23 7.69
C THR A 39 -12.47 -14.87 7.99
N ALA A 40 -11.74 -13.97 8.66
CA ALA A 40 -12.18 -12.60 8.94
C ALA A 40 -11.89 -11.62 7.78
N ASN A 41 -11.14 -12.04 6.77
CA ASN A 41 -10.92 -11.27 5.56
C ASN A 41 -12.25 -11.07 4.81
N GLN A 42 -12.42 -9.92 4.15
CA GLN A 42 -13.69 -9.57 3.52
C GLN A 42 -13.49 -9.29 2.02
N HIS A 43 -14.28 -9.93 1.18
CA HIS A 43 -14.42 -9.56 -0.23
C HIS A 43 -15.35 -8.33 -0.31
N LEU A 44 -14.78 -7.17 -0.66
CA LEU A 44 -15.51 -5.91 -0.78
C LEU A 44 -15.99 -5.68 -2.22
N VAL A 45 -15.22 -6.17 -3.21
CA VAL A 45 -15.58 -6.23 -4.62
C VAL A 45 -15.12 -7.59 -5.17
N GLY A 46 -15.94 -8.20 -6.02
CA GLY A 46 -15.72 -9.55 -6.53
C GLY A 46 -16.20 -10.62 -5.55
N THR A 47 -16.04 -11.88 -5.96
CA THR A 47 -16.47 -13.05 -5.18
C THR A 47 -15.29 -13.97 -4.85
N PRO A 48 -15.35 -14.72 -3.74
CA PRO A 48 -14.36 -15.76 -3.46
C PRO A 48 -14.20 -16.74 -4.63
N GLY A 49 -12.95 -17.12 -4.92
CA GLY A 49 -12.63 -18.06 -6.00
C GLY A 49 -12.78 -17.48 -7.42
N MET A 50 -12.96 -16.15 -7.57
CA MET A 50 -13.05 -15.51 -8.88
C MET A 50 -11.76 -15.68 -9.68
N ASP A 51 -11.87 -16.11 -10.94
CA ASP A 51 -10.74 -16.14 -11.87
C ASP A 51 -10.38 -14.72 -12.34
N ASN A 52 -9.37 -14.15 -11.71
CA ASN A 52 -8.89 -12.81 -12.01
C ASN A 52 -8.38 -12.68 -13.47
N VAL A 53 -7.77 -13.74 -14.02
CA VAL A 53 -7.27 -13.74 -15.40
C VAL A 53 -8.43 -13.71 -16.39
N ALA A 54 -9.43 -14.53 -16.18
CA ALA A 54 -10.64 -14.54 -17.02
C ALA A 54 -11.35 -13.19 -16.96
N THR A 55 -11.49 -12.61 -15.76
CA THR A 55 -12.13 -11.30 -15.56
C THR A 55 -11.39 -10.19 -16.31
N VAL A 56 -10.06 -10.11 -16.20
CA VAL A 56 -9.26 -9.13 -16.92
C VAL A 56 -9.33 -9.33 -18.43
N LYS A 57 -9.28 -10.58 -18.91
CA LYS A 57 -9.45 -10.88 -20.34
C LYS A 57 -10.81 -10.42 -20.86
N GLN A 58 -11.87 -10.68 -20.12
CA GLN A 58 -13.22 -10.23 -20.47
C GLN A 58 -13.31 -8.70 -20.54
N ALA A 59 -12.75 -8.00 -19.55
CA ALA A 59 -12.74 -6.54 -19.53
C ALA A 59 -11.93 -5.92 -20.69
N ILE A 60 -10.82 -6.52 -21.08
CA ILE A 60 -10.01 -6.10 -22.24
C ILE A 60 -10.74 -6.43 -23.57
N GLY A 61 -11.46 -7.55 -23.60
CA GLY A 61 -12.19 -8.01 -24.80
C GLY A 61 -11.25 -8.34 -25.95
N THR A 62 -11.66 -8.00 -27.17
CA THR A 62 -10.93 -8.32 -28.42
C THR A 62 -9.86 -7.28 -28.78
N GLN A 63 -9.52 -6.38 -27.87
CA GLN A 63 -8.52 -5.33 -28.14
C GLN A 63 -7.14 -5.94 -28.43
N ARG A 64 -6.42 -5.36 -29.39
CA ARG A 64 -5.02 -5.70 -29.61
C ARG A 64 -4.16 -5.19 -28.47
N VAL A 65 -3.64 -6.09 -27.65
CA VAL A 65 -2.78 -5.77 -26.51
C VAL A 65 -1.31 -5.75 -26.95
N ARG A 66 -0.58 -4.70 -26.62
CA ARG A 66 0.86 -4.60 -26.88
C ARG A 66 1.62 -5.56 -25.95
N LYS A 67 2.77 -6.10 -26.37
CA LYS A 67 3.60 -7.03 -25.61
C LYS A 67 3.99 -6.51 -24.21
N ASN A 68 4.18 -5.21 -24.06
CA ASN A 68 4.57 -4.55 -22.80
C ASN A 68 3.42 -3.79 -22.15
N ALA A 69 2.18 -4.08 -22.47
CA ALA A 69 1.02 -3.43 -21.88
C ALA A 69 0.91 -3.77 -20.39
N VAL A 70 0.40 -2.84 -19.61
CA VAL A 70 -0.04 -3.08 -18.25
C VAL A 70 -1.46 -3.63 -18.32
N LEU A 71 -1.64 -4.89 -17.95
CA LEU A 71 -2.92 -5.60 -18.04
C LEU A 71 -3.82 -5.31 -16.84
N GLY A 72 -3.20 -5.08 -15.69
CA GLY A 72 -3.87 -4.76 -14.44
C GLY A 72 -3.01 -3.88 -13.55
N VAL A 73 -3.62 -3.28 -12.57
CA VAL A 73 -2.94 -2.55 -11.51
C VAL A 73 -3.44 -3.07 -10.17
N GLU A 74 -2.50 -3.38 -9.30
CA GLU A 74 -2.78 -3.68 -7.91
C GLU A 74 -2.51 -2.43 -7.07
N MET A 75 -3.46 -2.09 -6.21
CA MET A 75 -3.34 -1.03 -5.21
C MET A 75 -3.37 -1.66 -3.83
N LEU A 76 -2.37 -1.36 -3.00
CA LEU A 76 -2.39 -1.64 -1.58
C LEU A 76 -2.73 -0.34 -0.84
N LEU A 77 -3.80 -0.37 -0.09
CA LEU A 77 -4.34 0.75 0.67
C LEU A 77 -4.36 0.39 2.15
N SER A 78 -3.86 1.26 3.00
CA SER A 78 -3.83 1.09 4.45
C SER A 78 -3.65 2.44 5.15
N ALA A 79 -3.54 2.39 6.46
CA ALA A 79 -3.06 3.48 7.30
C ALA A 79 -2.00 2.97 8.29
N SER A 80 -1.29 3.89 8.94
CA SER A 80 -0.35 3.55 10.00
C SER A 80 -1.03 2.74 11.11
N PRO A 81 -0.32 1.80 11.76
CA PRO A 81 -0.85 1.04 12.90
C PRO A 81 -1.48 1.91 13.98
N ALA A 82 -0.93 3.09 14.23
CA ALA A 82 -1.44 4.05 15.22
C ALA A 82 -2.87 4.53 14.93
N TYR A 83 -3.37 4.42 13.71
CA TYR A 83 -4.77 4.68 13.43
C TYR A 83 -5.66 3.53 13.91
N PHE A 84 -5.30 2.31 13.56
CA PHE A 84 -6.14 1.14 13.86
C PHE A 84 -6.09 0.72 15.34
N ARG A 85 -4.99 1.00 16.02
CA ARG A 85 -4.75 0.63 17.43
C ARG A 85 -3.93 1.70 18.16
N PRO A 86 -4.56 2.85 18.49
CA PRO A 86 -3.84 4.01 19.04
C PRO A 86 -3.20 3.73 20.40
N GLU A 87 -3.83 2.89 21.23
CA GLU A 87 -3.34 2.56 22.57
C GLU A 87 -2.06 1.69 22.52
N ASN A 88 -1.94 0.84 21.51
CA ASN A 88 -0.77 -0.03 21.35
C ASN A 88 -0.45 -0.27 19.88
N PRO A 89 0.16 0.69 19.17
CA PRO A 89 0.49 0.54 17.75
C PRO A 89 1.41 -0.64 17.42
N GLY A 90 2.22 -1.08 18.39
CA GLY A 90 3.14 -2.21 18.26
C GLY A 90 2.47 -3.60 18.30
N LEU A 91 1.24 -3.70 18.78
CA LEU A 91 0.55 -4.99 18.93
C LEU A 91 -0.02 -5.45 17.57
N ALA A 92 0.79 -6.19 16.81
CA ALA A 92 0.43 -6.69 15.50
C ALA A 92 -0.86 -7.54 15.53
N GLY A 93 -1.66 -7.44 14.46
CA GLY A 93 -2.86 -8.26 14.30
C GLY A 93 -4.08 -7.79 15.10
N THR A 94 -3.98 -6.66 15.83
CA THR A 94 -5.11 -6.07 16.55
C THR A 94 -5.57 -4.78 15.90
N TYR A 95 -6.83 -4.44 16.09
CA TYR A 95 -7.43 -3.20 15.56
C TYR A 95 -8.74 -2.87 16.30
N ASP A 96 -9.06 -1.58 16.36
CA ASP A 96 -10.38 -1.10 16.75
C ASP A 96 -11.37 -1.31 15.60
N THR A 97 -12.49 -1.96 15.87
CA THR A 97 -13.49 -2.32 14.84
C THR A 97 -14.17 -1.10 14.24
N THR A 98 -14.44 -0.07 15.04
CA THR A 98 -15.08 1.17 14.56
C THR A 98 -14.14 1.93 13.64
N ARG A 99 -12.86 2.07 14.02
CA ARG A 99 -11.85 2.69 13.18
C ARG A 99 -11.63 1.93 11.88
N LEU A 100 -11.58 0.60 11.94
CA LEU A 100 -11.48 -0.23 10.74
C LEU A 100 -12.66 0.00 9.80
N GLN A 101 -13.89 0.02 10.33
CA GLN A 101 -15.09 0.22 9.53
C GLN A 101 -15.10 1.61 8.86
N ASN A 102 -14.84 2.67 9.63
CA ASN A 102 -14.81 4.04 9.12
C ASN A 102 -13.74 4.19 8.01
N TRP A 103 -12.54 3.66 8.22
CA TRP A 103 -11.48 3.69 7.22
C TRP A 103 -11.84 2.88 5.97
N LYS A 104 -12.41 1.70 6.14
CA LYS A 104 -12.87 0.85 5.04
C LYS A 104 -13.90 1.59 4.17
N GLU A 105 -14.89 2.21 4.79
CA GLU A 105 -15.94 2.95 4.08
C GLU A 105 -15.38 4.14 3.30
N ALA A 106 -14.54 4.97 3.93
CA ALA A 106 -13.90 6.09 3.27
C ALA A 106 -13.00 5.65 2.10
N THR A 107 -12.22 4.58 2.30
CA THR A 107 -11.34 4.03 1.27
C THR A 107 -12.12 3.46 0.09
N MET A 108 -13.19 2.70 0.36
CA MET A 108 -14.03 2.14 -0.70
C MET A 108 -14.84 3.21 -1.42
N GLY A 109 -15.30 4.25 -0.72
CA GLY A 109 -15.93 5.42 -1.31
C GLY A 109 -15.02 6.09 -2.34
N TRP A 110 -13.78 6.38 -1.94
CA TRP A 110 -12.77 6.96 -2.83
C TRP A 110 -12.43 6.05 -4.03
N LEU A 111 -12.24 4.75 -3.80
CA LEU A 111 -11.98 3.80 -4.89
C LEU A 111 -13.13 3.76 -5.91
N ASN A 112 -14.37 3.73 -5.42
CA ASN A 112 -15.55 3.68 -6.28
C ASN A 112 -15.74 4.98 -7.06
N GLU A 113 -15.58 6.14 -6.42
CA GLU A 113 -15.69 7.43 -7.07
C GLU A 113 -14.64 7.60 -8.19
N LYS A 114 -13.39 7.22 -7.89
CA LYS A 114 -12.28 7.44 -8.80
C LYS A 114 -12.19 6.42 -9.94
N TYR A 115 -12.47 5.15 -9.66
CA TYR A 115 -12.23 4.06 -10.61
C TYR A 115 -13.49 3.29 -11.00
N GLY A 116 -14.54 3.32 -10.18
CA GLY A 116 -15.81 2.67 -10.47
C GLY A 116 -15.66 1.19 -10.85
N ASN A 117 -16.28 0.81 -11.94
CA ASN A 117 -16.30 -0.56 -12.47
C ASN A 117 -14.93 -1.06 -13.02
N ARG A 118 -13.91 -0.22 -13.06
CA ARG A 118 -12.55 -0.65 -13.37
C ARG A 118 -11.95 -1.52 -12.27
N VAL A 119 -12.41 -1.35 -11.00
CA VAL A 119 -12.04 -2.20 -9.87
C VAL A 119 -12.87 -3.47 -9.95
N PHE A 120 -12.23 -4.60 -10.20
CA PHE A 120 -12.91 -5.89 -10.33
C PHE A 120 -12.73 -6.78 -9.10
N SER A 121 -11.76 -6.48 -8.23
CA SER A 121 -11.54 -7.16 -6.96
C SER A 121 -11.05 -6.17 -5.92
N ALA A 122 -11.59 -6.23 -4.72
CA ALA A 122 -11.07 -5.56 -3.55
C ALA A 122 -11.27 -6.46 -2.32
N ILE A 123 -10.19 -6.78 -1.63
CA ILE A 123 -10.21 -7.68 -0.47
C ILE A 123 -9.56 -6.96 0.71
N LEU A 124 -10.31 -6.86 1.80
CA LEU A 124 -9.80 -6.41 3.09
C LEU A 124 -9.12 -7.58 3.79
N HIS A 125 -7.84 -7.41 4.08
CA HIS A 125 -7.07 -8.35 4.89
C HIS A 125 -6.95 -7.82 6.32
N VAL A 126 -7.34 -8.66 7.26
CA VAL A 126 -7.20 -8.44 8.71
C VAL A 126 -6.39 -9.54 9.38
N ASP A 127 -5.94 -10.50 8.62
CA ASP A 127 -5.14 -11.65 9.05
C ASP A 127 -3.62 -11.37 9.10
N GLU A 128 -3.18 -10.18 8.71
CA GLU A 128 -1.79 -9.75 8.81
C GLU A 128 -1.58 -8.75 9.98
N ALA A 129 -0.38 -8.20 10.07
CA ALA A 129 0.01 -7.30 11.15
C ALA A 129 -0.84 -6.03 11.24
N THR A 130 -1.30 -5.48 10.12
CA THR A 130 -2.10 -4.26 10.05
C THR A 130 -3.15 -4.38 8.96
N PRO A 131 -4.42 -3.99 9.19
CA PRO A 131 -5.47 -4.05 8.21
C PRO A 131 -5.11 -3.29 6.93
N HIS A 132 -5.40 -3.89 5.77
CA HIS A 132 -5.16 -3.27 4.47
C HIS A 132 -6.09 -3.84 3.40
N ILE A 133 -6.31 -3.07 2.35
CA ILE A 133 -7.10 -3.49 1.19
C ILE A 133 -6.17 -3.69 0.00
N HIS A 134 -6.26 -4.86 -0.62
CA HIS A 134 -5.74 -5.10 -1.97
C HIS A 134 -6.86 -4.89 -2.98
N ALA A 135 -6.73 -3.88 -3.84
CA ALA A 135 -7.65 -3.64 -4.92
C ALA A 135 -6.98 -3.93 -6.27
N LEU A 136 -7.64 -4.72 -7.10
CA LEU A 136 -7.21 -5.03 -8.47
C LEU A 136 -8.13 -4.32 -9.46
N LEU A 137 -7.54 -3.61 -10.42
CA LEU A 137 -8.29 -2.91 -11.45
C LEU A 137 -7.71 -3.14 -12.84
N VAL A 138 -8.58 -3.09 -13.86
CA VAL A 138 -8.17 -3.07 -15.27
C VAL A 138 -8.03 -1.59 -15.68
N PRO A 139 -6.84 -1.16 -16.15
CA PRO A 139 -6.62 0.25 -16.45
C PRO A 139 -7.19 0.64 -17.83
N LEU A 140 -8.52 0.68 -17.90
CA LEU A 140 -9.26 1.15 -19.08
C LEU A 140 -9.47 2.66 -19.01
N ASP A 141 -9.23 3.38 -20.10
CA ASP A 141 -9.61 4.79 -20.22
C ASP A 141 -11.12 4.95 -20.43
N ASP A 142 -11.58 6.19 -20.55
CA ASP A 142 -13.01 6.51 -20.70
C ASP A 142 -13.61 6.02 -22.03
N LYS A 143 -12.76 5.62 -22.98
CA LYS A 143 -13.15 5.00 -24.26
C LYS A 143 -13.12 3.47 -24.16
N GLY A 144 -12.90 2.90 -22.97
CA GLY A 144 -12.78 1.47 -22.73
C GLY A 144 -11.49 0.87 -23.30
N LYS A 145 -10.46 1.67 -23.62
CA LYS A 145 -9.19 1.18 -24.15
C LYS A 145 -8.19 0.93 -23.02
N LEU A 146 -7.43 -0.15 -23.12
CA LEU A 146 -6.36 -0.48 -22.19
C LEU A 146 -5.27 0.60 -22.23
N ASN A 147 -5.24 1.47 -21.25
CA ASN A 147 -4.42 2.67 -21.19
C ASN A 147 -4.00 3.03 -19.76
N CYS A 148 -3.09 2.25 -19.20
CA CYS A 148 -2.57 2.51 -17.85
C CYS A 148 -1.94 3.92 -17.71
N ARG A 149 -1.44 4.50 -18.81
CA ARG A 149 -0.80 5.82 -18.76
C ARG A 149 -1.81 6.93 -18.47
N SER A 150 -3.05 6.81 -18.94
CA SER A 150 -4.09 7.81 -18.67
C SER A 150 -4.47 7.89 -17.20
N LEU A 151 -4.40 6.76 -16.47
CA LEU A 151 -4.79 6.68 -15.06
C LEU A 151 -3.60 6.85 -14.10
N PHE A 152 -2.45 6.26 -14.43
CA PHE A 152 -1.29 6.15 -13.53
C PHE A 152 0.02 6.59 -14.17
N GLY A 153 -0.02 7.24 -15.30
CA GLY A 153 1.12 7.72 -16.04
C GLY A 153 1.16 9.25 -16.13
N GLY A 154 2.11 9.74 -16.89
CA GLY A 154 2.30 11.19 -17.07
C GLY A 154 3.60 11.67 -16.47
N THR A 155 3.55 12.57 -15.52
CA THR A 155 4.70 13.10 -14.81
C THR A 155 5.01 12.32 -13.54
N ARG A 156 6.19 12.56 -12.94
CA ARG A 156 6.54 12.03 -11.61
C ARG A 156 5.57 12.49 -10.51
N HIS A 157 4.82 13.57 -10.76
CA HIS A 157 3.86 14.13 -9.82
C HIS A 157 2.53 13.36 -9.78
N THR A 158 2.19 12.59 -10.81
CA THR A 158 0.91 11.85 -10.89
C THR A 158 0.70 10.92 -9.70
N LEU A 159 1.72 10.17 -9.30
CA LEU A 159 1.61 9.27 -8.13
C LEU A 159 1.60 10.05 -6.81
N SER A 160 2.31 11.17 -6.73
CA SER A 160 2.27 12.06 -5.55
C SER A 160 0.89 12.67 -5.39
N GLN A 161 0.29 13.12 -6.49
CA GLN A 161 -1.09 13.65 -6.50
C GLN A 161 -2.10 12.58 -6.08
N LEU A 162 -1.97 11.36 -6.58
CA LEU A 162 -2.83 10.25 -6.17
C LEU A 162 -2.75 9.96 -4.67
N GLN A 163 -1.56 10.04 -4.07
CA GLN A 163 -1.38 9.92 -2.63
C GLN A 163 -2.03 11.08 -1.86
N THR A 164 -1.99 12.29 -2.43
CA THR A 164 -2.67 13.47 -1.87
C THR A 164 -4.18 13.27 -1.87
N GLU A 165 -4.76 12.91 -3.00
CA GLU A 165 -6.20 12.66 -3.15
C GLU A 165 -6.69 11.56 -2.20
N TYR A 166 -5.93 10.48 -2.05
CA TYR A 166 -6.27 9.44 -1.07
C TYR A 166 -6.14 9.95 0.37
N GLY A 167 -5.12 10.76 0.67
CA GLY A 167 -4.97 11.42 1.97
C GLY A 167 -6.15 12.32 2.32
N GLU A 168 -6.62 13.11 1.36
CA GLU A 168 -7.79 13.97 1.49
C GLU A 168 -9.07 13.16 1.78
N ALA A 169 -9.25 12.03 1.09
CA ALA A 169 -10.41 11.15 1.26
C ALA A 169 -10.54 10.56 2.67
N VAL A 170 -9.44 10.37 3.39
CA VAL A 170 -9.43 9.81 4.74
C VAL A 170 -9.06 10.83 5.83
N SER A 171 -8.87 12.09 5.46
CA SER A 171 -8.40 13.16 6.38
C SER A 171 -9.37 13.42 7.54
N SER A 172 -10.68 13.31 7.30
CA SER A 172 -11.72 13.45 8.33
C SER A 172 -11.60 12.42 9.46
N LEU A 173 -10.87 11.31 9.23
CA LEU A 173 -10.59 10.28 10.22
C LEU A 173 -9.34 10.57 11.07
N GLY A 174 -8.68 11.71 10.86
CA GLY A 174 -7.42 12.06 11.51
C GLY A 174 -6.23 11.27 10.95
N ILE A 175 -6.30 10.86 9.68
CA ILE A 175 -5.21 10.21 8.96
C ILE A 175 -4.62 11.22 7.98
N ASP A 176 -3.34 11.55 8.17
CA ASP A 176 -2.65 12.50 7.32
C ASP A 176 -2.07 11.82 6.07
N ARG A 177 -1.87 12.61 5.04
CA ARG A 177 -1.05 12.20 3.93
C ARG A 177 0.38 11.90 4.40
N GLY A 178 1.00 10.85 3.89
CA GLY A 178 2.42 10.58 4.13
C GLY A 178 3.33 11.72 3.64
N VAL A 179 4.57 11.70 4.13
CA VAL A 179 5.57 12.76 3.84
C VAL A 179 5.84 12.87 2.34
N GLU A 180 5.66 14.07 1.78
CA GLU A 180 6.00 14.35 0.38
C GLU A 180 7.50 14.17 0.13
N ASN A 181 7.81 13.64 -1.05
CA ASN A 181 9.19 13.38 -1.48
C ASN A 181 10.00 12.52 -0.49
N SER A 182 9.32 11.70 0.33
CA SER A 182 10.01 10.75 1.20
C SER A 182 11.00 9.90 0.40
N ARG A 183 12.23 9.78 0.89
CA ARG A 183 13.26 8.91 0.32
C ARG A 183 13.16 7.47 0.82
N ALA A 184 12.17 7.17 1.66
CA ALA A 184 11.94 5.82 2.16
C ALA A 184 11.65 4.87 0.99
N THR A 185 12.48 3.84 0.86
CA THR A 185 12.29 2.78 -0.14
C THR A 185 11.56 1.61 0.49
N HIS A 186 10.60 1.07 -0.25
CA HIS A 186 9.91 -0.14 0.18
C HIS A 186 10.87 -1.34 0.15
N GLN A 187 11.05 -1.97 1.29
CA GLN A 187 11.70 -3.29 1.37
C GLN A 187 10.62 -4.37 1.21
N LYS A 188 10.88 -5.34 0.32
CA LYS A 188 9.99 -6.49 0.19
C LYS A 188 9.99 -7.27 1.49
N VAL A 189 8.81 -7.64 1.97
CA VAL A 189 8.63 -8.44 3.21
C VAL A 189 9.46 -9.74 3.15
N SER A 190 9.56 -10.38 1.98
CA SER A 190 10.40 -11.55 1.77
C SER A 190 11.89 -11.27 2.05
N GLN A 191 12.41 -10.11 1.67
CA GLN A 191 13.79 -9.73 1.96
C GLN A 191 14.01 -9.47 3.46
N PHE A 192 13.02 -8.88 4.13
CA PHE A 192 13.07 -8.68 5.57
C PHE A 192 13.12 -10.02 6.32
N TYR A 193 12.25 -10.97 5.96
CA TYR A 193 12.28 -12.30 6.58
C TYR A 193 13.53 -13.11 6.25
N THR A 194 14.09 -13.01 5.05
CA THR A 194 15.36 -13.64 4.72
C THR A 194 16.50 -13.11 5.60
N LEU A 195 16.49 -11.83 5.91
CA LEU A 195 17.48 -11.20 6.79
C LEU A 195 17.28 -11.57 8.26
N THR A 196 16.03 -11.78 8.70
CA THR A 196 15.72 -12.07 10.10
C THR A 196 15.71 -13.56 10.45
N GLN A 197 15.43 -14.45 9.50
CA GLN A 197 15.44 -15.90 9.72
C GLN A 197 16.85 -16.52 9.62
N GLY A 198 17.83 -15.80 9.08
CA GLY A 198 19.22 -16.24 8.99
C GLY A 198 20.12 -15.80 10.15
N GLN A 199 19.63 -15.00 11.08
CA GLN A 199 20.37 -14.56 12.26
C GLN A 199 19.46 -14.69 13.49
N ALA A 200 19.94 -15.44 14.50
CA ALA A 200 19.48 -15.19 15.86
C ALA A 200 19.51 -13.68 16.09
N ALA A 201 18.40 -13.11 16.56
CA ALA A 201 18.31 -11.66 16.75
C ALA A 201 19.62 -11.17 17.37
N PRO A 202 20.37 -10.25 16.74
CA PRO A 202 21.54 -9.73 17.36
C PRO A 202 21.07 -9.16 18.69
N GLU A 203 21.64 -9.63 19.79
CA GLU A 203 21.53 -8.93 21.05
C GLU A 203 22.01 -7.51 20.78
N ILE A 204 21.07 -6.59 20.62
CA ILE A 204 21.41 -5.18 20.57
C ILE A 204 21.89 -4.90 21.99
N PRO A 205 23.18 -4.68 22.22
CA PRO A 205 23.63 -4.32 23.56
C PRO A 205 22.94 -3.02 23.92
N PHE A 206 22.04 -3.05 24.89
CA PHE A 206 21.25 -1.92 25.37
C PHE A 206 22.12 -0.82 26.01
N ALA A 207 23.39 -0.76 25.71
CA ALA A 207 24.40 0.11 26.31
C ALA A 207 25.38 0.74 25.30
N GLN A 208 25.06 0.90 24.05
CA GLN A 208 25.74 1.96 23.31
C GLN A 208 24.98 3.25 23.60
N LYS A 209 25.45 3.98 24.63
CA LYS A 209 25.11 5.38 24.83
C LYS A 209 25.31 6.07 23.49
N PHE A 210 24.24 6.46 22.84
CA PHE A 210 24.29 7.46 21.80
C PHE A 210 24.82 8.75 22.46
N THR A 211 26.10 8.96 22.37
CA THR A 211 26.66 10.28 22.65
C THR A 211 26.12 11.17 21.54
N VAL A 212 25.09 11.97 21.89
CA VAL A 212 24.67 13.06 21.02
C VAL A 212 25.93 13.88 20.76
N PRO A 213 26.36 14.06 19.49
CA PRO A 213 27.51 14.91 19.20
C PRO A 213 27.22 16.28 19.82
N GLN A 214 28.06 16.70 20.76
CA GLN A 214 27.95 18.06 21.28
C GLN A 214 28.17 19.00 20.09
N MET A 215 27.15 19.78 19.76
CA MET A 215 27.32 20.84 18.78
C MET A 215 28.51 21.73 19.21
N PRO A 216 29.45 22.00 18.30
CA PRO A 216 30.57 22.86 18.63
C PRO A 216 30.05 24.21 19.14
N GLY A 217 30.49 24.61 20.31
CA GLY A 217 30.01 25.83 21.03
C GLY A 217 30.30 27.15 20.32
N LYS A 218 30.44 27.16 18.98
CA LYS A 218 30.69 28.34 18.13
C LYS A 218 29.60 28.65 17.12
N VAL A 219 28.45 27.94 17.13
CA VAL A 219 27.35 28.19 16.18
C VAL A 219 26.76 29.61 16.35
N ALA A 220 26.94 30.24 17.49
CA ALA A 220 26.47 31.60 17.72
C ALA A 220 27.27 32.72 17.00
N ARG A 221 28.28 32.36 16.19
CA ARG A 221 29.11 33.31 15.44
C ARG A 221 29.28 33.02 13.97
N MET A 222 28.49 32.10 13.41
CA MET A 222 28.51 31.87 11.97
C MET A 222 27.58 32.87 11.28
N SER A 223 28.11 33.61 10.31
CA SER A 223 27.32 34.50 9.46
C SER A 223 26.38 33.68 8.57
N ASP A 224 25.25 34.25 8.14
CA ASP A 224 24.23 33.62 7.29
C ASP A 224 24.80 32.96 6.01
N ASP A 225 25.96 33.35 5.54
CA ASP A 225 26.63 32.81 4.37
C ASP A 225 27.28 31.43 4.60
N SER A 226 27.63 31.11 5.87
CA SER A 226 28.25 29.83 6.21
C SER A 226 27.23 28.68 6.41
N LEU A 227 25.94 28.97 6.47
CA LEU A 227 24.85 27.97 6.59
C LEU A 227 24.37 27.41 5.25
N LYS A 228 24.91 27.91 4.13
CA LYS A 228 24.53 27.45 2.78
C LYS A 228 25.36 26.27 2.28
N GLU A 229 26.40 25.84 2.99
CA GLU A 229 27.30 24.75 2.60
C GLU A 229 27.12 23.45 3.43
N TYR A 230 26.02 23.32 4.19
CA TYR A 230 25.68 22.08 4.89
C TYR A 230 24.30 21.55 4.49
#